data_68f3aeb0c39a6b151808df19bf9716ff
#
_entry.id   68f3aeb0c39a6b151808df19bf9716ff
#
_cell.length_a   1.000
_cell.length_b   1.000
_cell.length_c   1.000
_cell.angle_alpha   90.00
_cell.angle_beta   90.00
_cell.angle_gamma   90.00
#
_symmetry.space_group_name_H-M   'P 1'
#
loop_
_entity.id
_entity.type
_entity.pdbx_description
1 polymer ?
#
loop_
_entity_poly.entity_id
_entity_poly.type
_entity_poly.pdbx_seq_one_letter_code
_entity_poly.pdbx_strand_id
1 'polypeptide(L)'
;MQITVKLLPPFRKPGETGEFSLDLPGECPGLQKLAEYLTREKPDLLAFELVDRQGILTAEFMVNGKHASVEYTPSDGDVITVIPYICGG
;
A
#
# COMPACT_ATOMS: atom_id res chain seq x y z
N MET A 1 4.32 15.13 -1.26
CA MET A 1 2.94 14.59 -1.36
C MET A 1 2.64 13.77 -0.12
N GLN A 2 1.55 14.05 0.53
CA GLN A 2 1.16 13.34 1.74
C GLN A 2 -0.08 12.50 1.49
N ILE A 3 -0.03 11.23 1.91
CA ILE A 3 -1.15 10.31 1.77
C ILE A 3 -1.39 9.62 3.11
N THR A 4 -2.57 9.02 3.26
CA THR A 4 -2.89 8.16 4.38
C THR A 4 -2.92 6.72 3.89
N VAL A 5 -2.23 5.82 4.59
CA VAL A 5 -2.20 4.40 4.25
C VAL A 5 -2.93 3.63 5.34
N LYS A 6 -3.84 2.76 4.92
CA LYS A 6 -4.57 1.85 5.81
C LYS A 6 -4.22 0.42 5.44
N LEU A 7 -3.70 -0.33 6.39
CA LEU A 7 -3.34 -1.72 6.18
C LEU A 7 -4.40 -2.62 6.80
N LEU A 8 -4.94 -3.54 6.03
CA LEU A 8 -5.83 -4.59 6.54
C LEU A 8 -5.01 -5.86 6.78
N PRO A 9 -5.50 -6.77 7.66
CA PRO A 9 -4.79 -8.05 7.81
C PRO A 9 -4.72 -8.79 6.47
N PRO A 10 -3.62 -9.47 6.17
CA PRO A 10 -2.50 -9.78 7.06
C PRO A 10 -1.39 -8.72 7.10
N PHE A 11 -1.55 -7.59 6.40
CA PHE A 11 -0.48 -6.58 6.32
C PHE A 11 -0.38 -5.73 7.58
N ARG A 12 -1.47 -5.60 8.31
CA ARG A 12 -1.50 -4.89 9.58
C ARG A 12 -0.87 -5.73 10.68
N LYS A 13 0.03 -5.13 11.44
CA LYS A 13 0.64 -5.81 12.58
C LYS A 13 -0.40 -6.02 13.69
N PRO A 14 -0.37 -7.18 14.37
CA PRO A 14 -1.29 -7.42 15.48
C PRO A 14 -1.17 -6.33 16.55
N GLY A 15 -2.32 -5.84 17.02
CA GLY A 15 -2.36 -4.83 18.07
C GLY A 15 -2.18 -3.40 17.59
N GLU A 16 -1.99 -3.20 16.30
CA GLU A 16 -1.83 -1.86 15.74
C GLU A 16 -3.04 -1.50 14.89
N THR A 17 -3.27 -0.18 14.70
CA THR A 17 -4.40 0.29 13.89
C THR A 17 -4.20 0.04 12.41
N GLY A 18 -2.93 -0.05 11.99
CA GLY A 18 -2.60 -0.21 10.58
C GLY A 18 -2.78 1.07 9.77
N GLU A 19 -3.04 2.19 10.41
CA GLU A 19 -3.25 3.46 9.71
C GLU A 19 -2.13 4.43 10.03
N PHE A 20 -1.56 5.03 9.00
CA PHE A 20 -0.48 6.00 9.18
C PHE A 20 -0.44 6.98 8.02
N SER A 21 0.12 8.16 8.29
CA SER A 21 0.38 9.16 7.26
C SER A 21 1.75 8.92 6.67
N LEU A 22 1.86 9.10 5.37
CA LEU A 22 3.12 8.89 4.66
C LEU A 22 3.41 10.10 3.80
N ASP A 23 4.62 10.64 3.96
CA ASP A 23 5.09 11.74 3.14
C ASP A 23 6.00 11.17 2.06
N LEU A 24 5.52 11.15 0.83
CA LEU A 24 6.27 10.59 -0.29
C LEU A 24 7.20 11.63 -0.89
N PRO A 25 8.48 11.28 -1.09
CA PRO A 25 9.41 12.19 -1.75
C PRO A 25 9.11 12.25 -3.25
N GLY A 26 8.58 13.37 -3.73
CA GLY A 26 8.30 13.56 -5.14
C GLY A 26 7.06 12.80 -5.60
N GLU A 27 7.00 12.53 -6.89
CA GLU A 27 5.87 11.82 -7.48
C GLU A 27 6.04 10.31 -7.36
N CYS A 28 4.92 9.65 -7.10
CA CYS A 28 4.87 8.19 -7.08
C CYS A 28 4.08 7.76 -8.32
N PRO A 29 4.74 7.21 -9.34
CA PRO A 29 4.11 6.95 -10.66
C PRO A 29 3.20 5.72 -10.70
N GLY A 30 2.66 5.29 -9.58
CA GLY A 30 1.72 4.18 -9.55
C GLY A 30 1.72 3.48 -8.21
N LEU A 31 0.65 2.71 -7.97
CA LEU A 31 0.54 1.95 -6.71
C LEU A 31 1.58 0.84 -6.62
N GLN A 32 2.03 0.32 -7.78
CA GLN A 32 3.14 -0.64 -7.80
C GLN A 32 4.38 -0.03 -7.16
N LYS A 33 4.71 1.22 -7.51
CA LYS A 33 5.88 1.90 -6.96
C LYS A 33 5.68 2.22 -5.48
N LEU A 34 4.47 2.55 -5.08
CA LEU A 34 4.16 2.77 -3.67
C LEU A 34 4.39 1.48 -2.87
N ALA A 35 3.93 0.35 -3.38
CA ALA A 35 4.13 -0.94 -2.72
C ALA A 35 5.62 -1.27 -2.60
N GLU A 36 6.39 -1.03 -3.64
CA GLU A 36 7.83 -1.25 -3.61
C GLU A 36 8.51 -0.34 -2.59
N TYR A 37 8.10 0.93 -2.55
CA TYR A 37 8.64 1.89 -1.59
C TYR A 37 8.37 1.45 -0.15
N LEU A 38 7.13 1.09 0.15
CA LEU A 38 6.75 0.65 1.49
C LEU A 38 7.52 -0.60 1.90
N THR A 39 7.64 -1.56 1.00
CA THR A 39 8.32 -2.82 1.29
C THR A 39 9.81 -2.63 1.55
N ARG A 40 10.46 -1.72 0.80
CA ARG A 40 11.90 -1.49 0.91
C ARG A 40 12.27 -0.49 1.98
N GLU A 41 11.51 0.63 2.05
CA GLU A 41 11.90 1.77 2.89
C GLU A 41 11.18 1.80 4.23
N LYS A 42 10.01 1.17 4.32
CA LYS A 42 9.19 1.17 5.53
C LYS A 42 8.76 -0.23 5.94
N PRO A 43 9.67 -1.21 5.94
CA PRO A 43 9.28 -2.59 6.29
C PRO A 43 8.76 -2.72 7.71
N ASP A 44 9.17 -1.80 8.60
CA ASP A 44 8.74 -1.84 9.99
C ASP A 44 7.26 -1.56 10.17
N LEU A 45 6.62 -0.96 9.16
CA LEU A 45 5.20 -0.66 9.22
C LEU A 45 4.34 -1.84 8.76
N LEU A 46 4.95 -2.84 8.15
CA LEU A 46 4.25 -3.95 7.51
C LEU A 46 4.45 -5.26 8.26
N ALA A 47 3.37 -6.04 8.39
CA ALA A 47 3.47 -7.41 8.89
C ALA A 47 3.93 -8.38 7.80
N PHE A 48 3.59 -8.05 6.53
CA PHE A 48 4.03 -8.80 5.36
C PHE A 48 4.44 -7.84 4.26
N GLU A 49 5.37 -8.28 3.41
CA GLU A 49 5.79 -7.47 2.28
C GLU A 49 4.66 -7.34 1.25
N LEU A 50 4.60 -6.19 0.59
CA LEU A 50 3.58 -5.91 -0.42
C LEU A 50 4.02 -6.33 -1.82
N VAL A 51 5.32 -6.53 -2.02
CA VAL A 51 5.87 -7.12 -3.23
C VAL A 51 6.83 -8.22 -2.81
N ASP A 52 6.83 -9.31 -3.57
CA ASP A 52 7.72 -10.42 -3.28
C ASP A 52 9.11 -10.17 -3.89
N ARG A 53 9.99 -11.17 -3.79
CA ARG A 53 11.37 -11.05 -4.28
C ARG A 53 11.45 -10.82 -5.78
N GLN A 54 10.41 -11.23 -6.51
CA GLN A 54 10.35 -11.08 -7.96
C GLN A 54 9.67 -9.78 -8.37
N GLY A 55 9.26 -8.96 -7.40
CA GLY A 55 8.58 -7.70 -7.67
C GLY A 55 7.10 -7.87 -7.96
N ILE A 56 6.53 -9.03 -7.65
CA ILE A 56 5.11 -9.30 -7.87
C ILE A 56 4.33 -8.84 -6.65
N LEU A 57 3.24 -8.10 -6.90
CA LEU A 57 2.38 -7.60 -5.85
C LEU A 57 1.67 -8.74 -5.12
N THR A 58 1.62 -8.62 -3.79
CA THR A 58 0.91 -9.55 -2.92
C THR A 58 -0.39 -8.94 -2.40
N ALA A 59 -0.71 -7.73 -2.83
CA ALA A 59 -1.83 -6.96 -2.30
C ALA A 59 -2.60 -6.27 -3.41
N GLU A 60 -3.84 -5.91 -3.10
CA GLU A 60 -4.64 -5.03 -3.94
C GLU A 60 -4.85 -3.72 -3.20
N PHE A 61 -5.35 -2.71 -3.91
CA PHE A 61 -5.48 -1.37 -3.36
C PHE A 61 -6.86 -0.81 -3.58
N MET A 62 -7.32 -0.03 -2.59
CA MET A 62 -8.45 0.85 -2.75
C MET A 62 -7.97 2.26 -2.54
N VAL A 63 -8.51 3.20 -3.29
CA VAL A 63 -8.19 4.61 -3.16
C VAL A 63 -9.47 5.36 -2.87
N ASN A 64 -9.51 6.02 -1.72
CA ASN A 64 -10.68 6.77 -1.27
C ASN A 64 -11.96 5.94 -1.32
N GLY A 65 -11.84 4.66 -0.92
CA GLY A 65 -12.98 3.76 -0.83
C GLY A 65 -13.35 3.03 -2.13
N LYS A 66 -12.57 3.20 -3.19
CA LYS A 66 -12.84 2.55 -4.48
C LYS A 66 -11.65 1.71 -4.90
N HIS A 67 -11.94 0.56 -5.50
CA HIS A 67 -10.88 -0.31 -6.03
C HIS A 67 -10.09 0.45 -7.10
N ALA A 68 -8.78 0.34 -7.03
CA ALA A 68 -7.90 1.07 -7.94
C ALA A 68 -6.93 0.12 -8.65
N SER A 69 -6.62 0.48 -9.90
CA SER A 69 -5.59 -0.22 -10.66
C SER A 69 -4.21 0.09 -10.10
N VAL A 70 -3.27 -0.85 -10.26
CA VAL A 70 -1.88 -0.64 -9.84
C VAL A 70 -1.21 0.51 -10.59
N GLU A 71 -1.79 0.94 -11.70
CA GLU A 71 -1.27 2.05 -12.49
C GLU A 71 -1.75 3.40 -11.98
N TYR A 72 -2.69 3.41 -11.04
CA TYR A 72 -3.20 4.66 -10.49
C TYR A 72 -2.07 5.43 -9.81
N THR A 73 -1.93 6.69 -10.15
CA THR A 73 -0.93 7.57 -9.55
C THR A 73 -1.57 8.29 -8.36
N PRO A 74 -1.08 8.05 -7.13
CA PRO A 74 -1.63 8.72 -5.95
C PRO A 74 -1.52 10.24 -6.04
N SER A 75 -2.50 10.90 -5.44
CA SER A 75 -2.54 12.36 -5.32
C SER A 75 -2.44 12.75 -3.86
N ASP A 76 -2.01 13.98 -3.62
CA ASP A 76 -1.92 14.50 -2.26
C ASP A 76 -3.28 14.40 -1.56
N GLY A 77 -3.27 13.86 -0.35
CA GLY A 77 -4.47 13.69 0.44
C GLY A 77 -5.23 12.40 0.22
N ASP A 78 -4.80 11.56 -0.71
CA ASP A 78 -5.47 10.28 -0.96
C ASP A 78 -5.37 9.35 0.24
N VAL A 79 -6.41 8.53 0.41
CA VAL A 79 -6.44 7.45 1.40
C VAL A 79 -6.29 6.13 0.64
N ILE A 80 -5.15 5.49 0.84
CA ILE A 80 -4.81 4.24 0.16
C ILE A 80 -5.00 3.09 1.13
N THR A 81 -5.94 2.19 0.82
CA THR A 81 -6.19 1.01 1.64
C THR A 81 -5.55 -0.21 0.98
N VAL A 82 -4.72 -0.91 1.74
CA VAL A 82 -4.01 -2.11 1.27
C VAL A 82 -4.78 -3.33 1.75
N ILE A 83 -5.24 -4.13 0.81
CA ILE A 83 -6.05 -5.32 1.11
C ILE A 83 -5.35 -6.57 0.56
N PRO A 84 -5.62 -7.76 1.15
CA PRO A 84 -5.02 -8.98 0.63
C PRO A 84 -5.52 -9.26 -0.77
N TYR A 85 -4.61 -9.81 -1.57
CA TYR A 85 -4.95 -10.23 -2.93
C TYR A 85 -5.90 -11.41 -2.84
N ILE A 86 -7.13 -11.21 -3.29
CA ILE A 86 -8.12 -12.26 -3.29
C ILE A 86 -8.08 -12.91 -4.66
N CYS A 87 -7.42 -14.04 -4.72
CA CYS A 87 -7.48 -14.86 -5.91
C CYS A 87 -8.91 -15.38 -5.98
N GLY A 88 -9.70 -14.84 -6.88
CA GLY A 88 -11.06 -15.31 -7.10
C GLY A 88 -11.02 -16.69 -7.71
N GLY A 89 -10.64 -17.59 -6.90
CA GLY A 89 -10.51 -18.99 -7.37
C GLY A 89 -11.71 -19.74 -7.02
#